data_e99264f96a010a87016270f31c0af9c6
#
_entry.id   e99264f96a010a87016270f31c0af9c6
#
_cell.length_a   1.000
_cell.length_b   1.000
_cell.length_c   1.000
_cell.angle_alpha   90.00
_cell.angle_beta   90.00
_cell.angle_gamma   90.00
#
_symmetry.space_group_name_H-M   'P 1'
#
loop_
_entity.id
_entity.type
_entity.pdbx_description
1 polymer ?
#
loop_
_entity_poly.entity_id
_entity_poly.type
_entity_poly.pdbx_seq_one_letter_code
_entity_poly.pdbx_strand_id
1 'polypeptide(L)'
;MKHHHVNPPVSNRVEDQLPLGVLVLDAHYQICLWNHWMWQQTGIAEADALGQTLPQLFEHFDSPRLLNAVQQVILHETPQVLSQALNHFVVPIKTNVMERLGTPYMQQQVVVSPLALVDVQGVRQPNRAVVCITDVTENVVRANRIIEAAHKLENASNRDELTGLYNRRFMWDWLGQALKHCTRHQQPLGCLMLDIDHFKNINESHGHEASDQVLIGFGKVVQQQLRTSDVMIRYGGEEFVVLLPNCAAADAIALAQRMLQAVRDTAIGALKPGAITASIGVAVWQEHKPLTGVELLSLADRRLYEAKSAGRNRVMPEVVPE
;
A
#
# COMPACT_ATOMS: atom_id res chain seq x y z
N MET A 1 -18.94 -9.93 -39.61
CA MET A 1 -18.34 -11.02 -40.38
C MET A 1 -18.21 -12.21 -39.45
N LYS A 2 -18.83 -13.36 -39.82
CA LYS A 2 -18.80 -14.58 -38.99
C LYS A 2 -17.43 -15.22 -39.14
N HIS A 3 -16.62 -15.22 -38.09
CA HIS A 3 -15.38 -16.00 -38.03
C HIS A 3 -15.76 -17.49 -38.00
N HIS A 4 -15.49 -18.18 -39.08
CA HIS A 4 -15.50 -19.64 -39.12
C HIS A 4 -14.37 -20.13 -38.19
N HIS A 5 -14.72 -20.71 -37.06
CA HIS A 5 -13.78 -21.51 -36.28
C HIS A 5 -13.40 -22.76 -37.11
N VAL A 6 -12.29 -22.64 -37.82
CA VAL A 6 -11.63 -23.82 -38.37
C VAL A 6 -10.88 -24.46 -37.22
N ASN A 7 -11.34 -25.62 -36.74
CA ASN A 7 -10.56 -26.42 -35.79
C ASN A 7 -9.25 -26.81 -36.49
N PRO A 8 -8.10 -26.43 -35.94
CA PRO A 8 -6.82 -26.84 -36.50
C PRO A 8 -6.65 -28.35 -36.39
N PRO A 9 -5.86 -28.95 -37.29
CA PRO A 9 -5.49 -30.35 -37.16
C PRO A 9 -4.79 -30.60 -35.84
N VAL A 10 -5.12 -31.70 -35.17
CA VAL A 10 -4.46 -32.09 -33.92
C VAL A 10 -2.97 -32.26 -34.21
N SER A 11 -2.19 -31.34 -33.70
CA SER A 11 -0.72 -31.39 -33.83
C SER A 11 -0.17 -32.44 -32.85
N ASN A 12 0.74 -33.28 -33.34
CA ASN A 12 1.47 -34.23 -32.50
C ASN A 12 2.76 -33.69 -31.95
N ARG A 13 2.99 -32.36 -32.06
CA ARG A 13 4.19 -31.70 -31.54
C ARG A 13 4.11 -31.50 -30.03
N VAL A 14 5.19 -31.76 -29.32
CA VAL A 14 5.24 -31.64 -27.87
C VAL A 14 4.96 -30.17 -27.41
N GLU A 15 5.47 -29.20 -28.13
CA GLU A 15 5.29 -27.77 -27.85
C GLU A 15 3.82 -27.32 -27.91
N ASP A 16 2.99 -28.02 -28.70
CA ASP A 16 1.55 -27.73 -28.82
C ASP A 16 0.72 -28.33 -27.67
N GLN A 17 1.30 -29.23 -26.90
CA GLN A 17 0.66 -29.84 -25.71
C GLN A 17 0.96 -29.00 -24.43
N LEU A 18 1.86 -28.00 -24.49
CA LEU A 18 2.23 -27.21 -23.35
C LEU A 18 1.20 -26.09 -23.07
N PRO A 19 0.80 -25.87 -21.81
CA PRO A 19 -0.13 -24.81 -21.43
C PRO A 19 0.57 -23.44 -21.31
N LEU A 20 1.46 -23.14 -22.25
CA LEU A 20 2.24 -21.90 -22.29
C LEU A 20 2.60 -21.55 -23.73
N GLY A 21 2.86 -20.27 -23.98
CA GLY A 21 3.33 -19.79 -25.27
C GLY A 21 4.78 -20.18 -25.53
N VAL A 22 5.00 -20.85 -26.66
CA VAL A 22 6.34 -21.16 -27.13
C VAL A 22 6.53 -20.56 -28.51
N LEU A 23 7.52 -19.69 -28.64
CA LEU A 23 7.99 -19.20 -29.93
C LEU A 23 9.51 -19.29 -30.00
N VAL A 24 10.04 -19.47 -31.20
CA VAL A 24 11.48 -19.49 -31.45
C VAL A 24 11.83 -18.32 -32.35
N LEU A 25 12.84 -17.55 -31.95
CA LEU A 25 13.36 -16.42 -32.71
C LEU A 25 14.77 -16.73 -33.21
N ASP A 26 15.08 -16.32 -34.44
CA ASP A 26 16.43 -16.35 -34.98
C ASP A 26 17.20 -15.07 -34.62
N ALA A 27 18.45 -14.95 -35.16
CA ALA A 27 19.32 -13.79 -34.94
C ALA A 27 18.78 -12.47 -35.54
N HIS A 28 17.79 -12.54 -36.44
CA HIS A 28 17.12 -11.39 -37.05
C HIS A 28 15.77 -11.13 -36.40
N TYR A 29 15.48 -11.79 -35.26
CA TYR A 29 14.21 -11.74 -34.53
C TYR A 29 13.02 -12.25 -35.34
N GLN A 30 13.24 -13.05 -36.41
CA GLN A 30 12.20 -13.69 -37.19
C GLN A 30 11.69 -14.93 -36.45
N ILE A 31 10.38 -15.11 -36.46
CA ILE A 31 9.70 -16.23 -35.81
C ILE A 31 9.93 -17.48 -36.64
N CYS A 32 10.55 -18.49 -36.03
CA CYS A 32 10.79 -19.82 -36.62
C CYS A 32 9.85 -20.90 -36.09
N LEU A 33 9.18 -20.66 -35.00
CA LEU A 33 8.19 -21.56 -34.40
C LEU A 33 7.15 -20.70 -33.64
N TRP A 34 5.90 -21.12 -33.76
CA TRP A 34 4.74 -20.50 -33.12
C TRP A 34 3.78 -21.58 -32.71
N ASN A 35 3.68 -21.91 -31.42
CA ASN A 35 2.90 -23.06 -30.98
C ASN A 35 1.40 -22.80 -30.95
N HIS A 36 0.62 -23.87 -30.75
CA HIS A 36 -0.83 -23.84 -30.71
C HIS A 36 -1.38 -22.89 -29.62
N TRP A 37 -0.74 -22.83 -28.46
CA TRP A 37 -1.14 -21.92 -27.39
C TRP A 37 -1.06 -20.42 -27.86
N MET A 38 0.02 -20.04 -28.54
CA MET A 38 0.16 -18.69 -29.09
C MET A 38 -0.97 -18.37 -30.09
N TRP A 39 -1.32 -19.34 -30.96
CA TRP A 39 -2.47 -19.15 -31.85
C TRP A 39 -3.78 -18.98 -31.07
N GLN A 40 -4.05 -19.79 -30.05
CA GLN A 40 -5.25 -19.67 -29.24
C GLN A 40 -5.39 -18.31 -28.54
N GLN A 41 -4.28 -17.79 -28.01
CA GLN A 41 -4.28 -16.55 -27.24
C GLN A 41 -4.29 -15.30 -28.12
N THR A 42 -3.68 -15.34 -29.30
CA THR A 42 -3.52 -14.18 -30.18
C THR A 42 -4.47 -14.17 -31.38
N GLY A 43 -4.99 -15.34 -31.78
CA GLY A 43 -5.72 -15.52 -33.02
C GLY A 43 -4.83 -15.55 -34.28
N ILE A 44 -3.51 -15.41 -34.13
CA ILE A 44 -2.54 -15.40 -35.25
C ILE A 44 -2.13 -16.84 -35.55
N ALA A 45 -2.41 -17.32 -36.77
CA ALA A 45 -2.04 -18.67 -37.17
C ALA A 45 -0.51 -18.81 -37.32
N GLU A 46 0.01 -20.04 -37.11
CA GLU A 46 1.43 -20.33 -37.26
C GLU A 46 1.96 -19.89 -38.64
N ALA A 47 1.19 -20.19 -39.71
CA ALA A 47 1.57 -19.83 -41.07
C ALA A 47 1.71 -18.31 -41.31
N ASP A 48 0.95 -17.48 -40.58
CA ASP A 48 0.99 -16.04 -40.69
C ASP A 48 2.11 -15.44 -39.78
N ALA A 49 2.52 -16.16 -38.76
CA ALA A 49 3.56 -15.75 -37.83
C ALA A 49 4.98 -16.09 -38.32
N LEU A 50 5.15 -17.22 -39.00
CA LEU A 50 6.47 -17.67 -39.46
C LEU A 50 7.14 -16.66 -40.41
N GLY A 51 8.40 -16.35 -40.13
CA GLY A 51 9.19 -15.38 -40.92
C GLY A 51 8.90 -13.92 -40.59
N GLN A 52 7.88 -13.63 -39.79
CA GLN A 52 7.58 -12.27 -39.31
C GLN A 52 8.35 -11.97 -38.01
N THR A 53 8.41 -10.69 -37.63
CA THR A 53 8.89 -10.25 -36.33
C THR A 53 7.72 -9.87 -35.41
N LEU A 54 7.93 -9.86 -34.09
CA LEU A 54 6.87 -9.48 -33.15
C LEU A 54 6.32 -8.06 -33.38
N PRO A 55 7.15 -7.03 -33.71
CA PRO A 55 6.63 -5.71 -34.08
C PRO A 55 5.75 -5.69 -35.35
N GLN A 56 5.93 -6.63 -36.27
CA GLN A 56 5.07 -6.74 -37.47
C GLN A 56 3.73 -7.39 -37.15
N LEU A 57 3.70 -8.30 -36.15
CA LEU A 57 2.46 -8.96 -35.73
C LEU A 57 1.61 -8.17 -34.76
N PHE A 58 2.25 -7.31 -33.96
CA PHE A 58 1.59 -6.55 -32.88
C PHE A 58 1.82 -5.06 -33.01
N GLU A 59 0.78 -4.30 -33.31
CA GLU A 59 0.80 -2.84 -33.50
C GLU A 59 1.35 -2.09 -32.28
N HIS A 60 1.17 -2.62 -31.07
CA HIS A 60 1.61 -2.01 -29.82
C HIS A 60 2.76 -2.77 -29.16
N PHE A 61 3.57 -3.48 -29.94
CA PHE A 61 4.76 -4.13 -29.41
C PHE A 61 5.81 -3.10 -29.03
N ASP A 62 6.07 -2.99 -27.74
CA ASP A 62 7.13 -2.15 -27.16
C ASP A 62 7.83 -2.92 -26.03
N SER A 63 8.76 -3.80 -26.42
CA SER A 63 9.53 -4.58 -25.45
C SER A 63 11.02 -4.64 -25.81
N PRO A 64 11.77 -3.55 -25.61
CA PRO A 64 13.21 -3.52 -25.78
C PRO A 64 13.93 -4.59 -24.91
N ARG A 65 13.34 -4.91 -23.75
CA ARG A 65 13.87 -5.92 -22.83
C ARG A 65 13.81 -7.33 -23.40
N LEU A 66 12.74 -7.70 -24.12
CA LEU A 66 12.67 -9.00 -24.79
C LEU A 66 13.72 -9.08 -25.88
N LEU A 67 13.81 -8.07 -26.73
CA LEU A 67 14.77 -8.05 -27.82
C LEU A 67 16.21 -8.14 -27.30
N ASN A 68 16.53 -7.40 -26.24
CA ASN A 68 17.83 -7.49 -25.57
C ASN A 68 18.07 -8.88 -24.96
N ALA A 69 17.09 -9.46 -24.28
CA ALA A 69 17.19 -10.81 -23.71
C ALA A 69 17.46 -11.86 -24.79
N VAL A 70 16.75 -11.80 -25.93
CA VAL A 70 16.97 -12.66 -27.09
C VAL A 70 18.42 -12.50 -27.61
N GLN A 71 18.88 -11.27 -27.78
CA GLN A 71 20.25 -10.98 -28.22
C GLN A 71 21.30 -11.57 -27.27
N GLN A 72 21.12 -11.34 -25.94
CA GLN A 72 22.05 -11.86 -24.93
C GLN A 72 22.09 -13.40 -24.93
N VAL A 73 20.92 -14.04 -25.06
CA VAL A 73 20.80 -15.49 -25.14
C VAL A 73 21.51 -16.05 -26.39
N ILE A 74 21.33 -15.42 -27.54
CA ILE A 74 21.95 -15.85 -28.78
C ILE A 74 23.49 -15.69 -28.71
N LEU A 75 23.99 -14.58 -28.10
CA LEU A 75 25.43 -14.28 -28.03
C LEU A 75 26.15 -15.08 -26.94
N HIS A 76 25.53 -15.25 -25.77
CA HIS A 76 26.20 -15.78 -24.59
C HIS A 76 25.66 -17.14 -24.13
N GLU A 77 24.68 -17.68 -24.79
CA GLU A 77 24.03 -18.97 -24.47
C GLU A 77 23.53 -19.10 -23.01
N THR A 78 23.25 -17.95 -22.36
CA THR A 78 22.80 -17.90 -20.95
C THR A 78 21.32 -17.58 -20.90
N PRO A 79 20.48 -18.42 -20.28
CA PRO A 79 19.05 -18.17 -20.15
C PRO A 79 18.75 -16.85 -19.42
N GLN A 80 17.70 -16.16 -19.83
CA GLN A 80 17.20 -14.92 -19.26
C GLN A 80 15.77 -15.08 -18.77
N VAL A 81 15.45 -14.48 -17.63
CA VAL A 81 14.09 -14.47 -17.06
C VAL A 81 13.58 -13.03 -17.00
N LEU A 82 12.45 -12.77 -17.64
CA LEU A 82 11.75 -11.51 -17.59
C LEU A 82 10.56 -11.67 -16.65
N SER A 83 10.72 -11.20 -15.41
CA SER A 83 9.69 -11.33 -14.39
C SER A 83 8.51 -10.39 -14.65
N GLN A 84 7.30 -10.84 -14.32
CA GLN A 84 6.07 -10.05 -14.41
C GLN A 84 6.14 -8.75 -13.60
N ALA A 85 6.76 -8.76 -12.43
CA ALA A 85 6.86 -7.59 -11.55
C ALA A 85 7.54 -6.37 -12.20
N LEU A 86 8.46 -6.61 -13.15
CA LEU A 86 9.21 -5.56 -13.84
C LEU A 86 8.68 -5.25 -15.25
N ASN A 87 7.99 -6.20 -15.87
CA ASN A 87 7.65 -6.12 -17.29
C ASN A 87 6.13 -6.13 -17.53
N HIS A 88 5.32 -6.51 -16.54
CA HIS A 88 3.87 -6.74 -16.63
C HIS A 88 3.50 -7.68 -17.78
N PHE A 89 3.72 -7.27 -19.00
CA PHE A 89 3.65 -8.08 -20.21
C PHE A 89 4.83 -7.77 -21.15
N VAL A 90 5.15 -8.70 -22.02
CA VAL A 90 6.26 -8.62 -22.99
C VAL A 90 5.70 -8.67 -24.42
N VAL A 91 4.69 -9.51 -24.64
CA VAL A 91 3.92 -9.56 -25.88
C VAL A 91 2.50 -9.05 -25.55
N PRO A 92 1.91 -8.12 -26.31
CA PRO A 92 0.62 -7.50 -25.99
C PRO A 92 -0.56 -8.42 -26.29
N ILE A 93 -0.65 -9.53 -25.57
CA ILE A 93 -1.74 -10.49 -25.66
C ILE A 93 -2.91 -9.97 -24.83
N LYS A 94 -4.08 -9.76 -25.47
CA LYS A 94 -5.29 -9.28 -24.79
C LYS A 94 -5.87 -10.36 -23.86
N THR A 95 -6.45 -9.94 -22.76
CA THR A 95 -7.16 -10.82 -21.82
C THR A 95 -8.58 -10.34 -21.58
N ASN A 96 -9.49 -11.26 -21.28
CA ASN A 96 -10.87 -10.95 -20.90
C ASN A 96 -11.01 -10.51 -19.42
N VAL A 97 -9.92 -10.42 -18.67
CA VAL A 97 -9.88 -10.07 -17.23
C VAL A 97 -9.58 -8.58 -17.03
N MET A 98 -9.84 -7.74 -18.04
CA MET A 98 -9.51 -6.31 -18.08
C MET A 98 -9.95 -5.50 -16.84
N GLU A 99 -11.19 -5.72 -16.36
CA GLU A 99 -11.77 -4.93 -15.25
C GLU A 99 -11.02 -5.10 -13.91
N ARG A 100 -10.21 -6.16 -13.79
CA ARG A 100 -9.54 -6.52 -12.52
C ARG A 100 -8.09 -6.09 -12.43
N LEU A 101 -7.46 -5.73 -13.55
CA LEU A 101 -6.03 -5.47 -13.64
C LEU A 101 -5.68 -4.01 -13.98
N GLY A 102 -6.65 -3.22 -14.45
CA GLY A 102 -6.40 -1.88 -14.99
C GLY A 102 -5.59 -1.86 -16.29
N THR A 103 -5.33 -3.04 -16.89
CA THR A 103 -4.64 -3.22 -18.18
C THR A 103 -5.34 -4.26 -19.03
N PRO A 104 -5.46 -4.03 -20.36
CA PRO A 104 -6.09 -4.98 -21.27
C PRO A 104 -5.21 -6.19 -21.61
N TYR A 105 -3.99 -6.25 -21.09
CA TYR A 105 -3.01 -7.25 -21.48
C TYR A 105 -2.77 -8.28 -20.39
N MET A 106 -2.57 -9.54 -20.82
CA MET A 106 -2.18 -10.69 -20.03
C MET A 106 -0.90 -10.39 -19.25
N GLN A 107 -0.87 -10.70 -17.96
CA GLN A 107 0.33 -10.62 -17.15
C GLN A 107 1.23 -11.83 -17.45
N GLN A 108 2.50 -11.58 -17.77
CA GLN A 108 3.38 -12.59 -18.32
C GLN A 108 4.66 -12.77 -17.51
N GLN A 109 5.03 -14.02 -17.28
CA GLN A 109 6.40 -14.38 -16.95
C GLN A 109 7.03 -15.00 -18.19
N VAL A 110 8.20 -14.49 -18.60
CA VAL A 110 8.85 -14.94 -19.83
C VAL A 110 10.24 -15.47 -19.53
N VAL A 111 10.53 -16.62 -20.09
CA VAL A 111 11.86 -17.24 -20.05
C VAL A 111 12.41 -17.31 -21.48
N VAL A 112 13.60 -16.79 -21.69
CA VAL A 112 14.32 -16.86 -22.96
C VAL A 112 15.50 -17.78 -22.76
N SER A 113 15.57 -18.86 -23.58
CA SER A 113 16.62 -19.88 -23.47
C SER A 113 17.31 -20.13 -24.84
N PRO A 114 18.58 -20.50 -24.85
CA PRO A 114 19.25 -20.83 -26.09
C PRO A 114 18.70 -22.12 -26.67
N LEU A 115 18.55 -22.15 -28.00
CA LEU A 115 18.22 -23.36 -28.76
C LEU A 115 19.38 -23.70 -29.70
N ALA A 116 20.14 -24.70 -29.31
CA ALA A 116 21.19 -25.24 -30.17
C ALA A 116 20.60 -26.41 -30.97
N LEU A 117 20.45 -26.23 -32.25
CA LEU A 117 20.06 -27.31 -33.19
C LEU A 117 21.33 -27.83 -33.86
N VAL A 118 21.43 -29.16 -33.94
CA VAL A 118 22.48 -29.84 -34.69
C VAL A 118 21.77 -30.62 -35.81
N ASP A 119 22.25 -30.43 -37.05
CA ASP A 119 21.69 -31.18 -38.18
C ASP A 119 22.12 -32.65 -38.16
N VAL A 120 21.56 -33.44 -39.08
CA VAL A 120 21.89 -34.88 -39.21
C VAL A 120 23.35 -35.16 -39.54
N GLN A 121 24.09 -34.15 -39.96
CA GLN A 121 25.52 -34.22 -40.28
C GLN A 121 26.42 -33.75 -39.13
N GLY A 122 25.83 -33.36 -37.97
CA GLY A 122 26.53 -32.86 -36.80
C GLY A 122 26.94 -31.41 -36.91
N VAL A 123 26.44 -30.65 -37.90
CA VAL A 123 26.73 -29.23 -38.08
C VAL A 123 25.76 -28.43 -37.20
N ARG A 124 26.35 -27.57 -36.37
CA ARG A 124 25.55 -26.68 -35.47
C ARG A 124 24.83 -25.62 -36.31
N GLN A 125 23.49 -25.59 -36.19
CA GLN A 125 22.67 -24.57 -36.82
C GLN A 125 22.88 -23.21 -36.14
N PRO A 126 22.57 -22.09 -36.81
CA PRO A 126 22.63 -20.76 -36.20
C PRO A 126 21.90 -20.71 -34.88
N ASN A 127 22.50 -20.04 -33.88
CA ASN A 127 21.92 -19.90 -32.58
C ASN A 127 20.51 -19.25 -32.65
N ARG A 128 19.55 -19.88 -32.00
CA ARG A 128 18.18 -19.39 -31.88
C ARG A 128 17.83 -19.23 -30.40
N ALA A 129 16.81 -18.45 -30.12
CA ALA A 129 16.28 -18.31 -28.79
C ALA A 129 14.86 -18.87 -28.72
N VAL A 130 14.60 -19.74 -27.74
CA VAL A 130 13.25 -20.18 -27.37
C VAL A 130 12.72 -19.16 -26.36
N VAL A 131 11.57 -18.60 -26.63
CA VAL A 131 10.82 -17.72 -25.72
C VAL A 131 9.60 -18.49 -25.21
N CYS A 132 9.59 -18.74 -23.91
CA CYS A 132 8.46 -19.36 -23.21
C CYS A 132 7.67 -18.29 -22.46
N ILE A 133 6.37 -18.17 -22.74
CA ILE A 133 5.46 -17.19 -22.14
C ILE A 133 4.47 -17.93 -21.25
N THR A 134 4.50 -17.66 -19.96
CA THR A 134 3.53 -18.19 -19.00
C THR A 134 2.53 -17.10 -18.63
N ASP A 135 1.23 -17.41 -18.75
CA ASP A 135 0.17 -16.56 -18.22
C ASP A 135 0.14 -16.64 -16.69
N VAL A 136 0.42 -15.51 -16.04
CA VAL A 136 0.38 -15.37 -14.58
C VAL A 136 -0.72 -14.42 -14.12
N THR A 137 -1.67 -14.08 -15.02
CA THR A 137 -2.74 -13.10 -14.78
C THR A 137 -3.56 -13.45 -13.55
N GLU A 138 -4.03 -14.67 -13.42
CA GLU A 138 -4.82 -15.11 -12.26
C GLU A 138 -4.01 -15.05 -10.95
N ASN A 139 -2.73 -15.39 -10.99
CA ASN A 139 -1.85 -15.35 -9.83
C ASN A 139 -1.67 -13.91 -9.34
N VAL A 140 -1.47 -12.95 -10.25
CA VAL A 140 -1.35 -11.52 -9.94
C VAL A 140 -2.67 -10.99 -9.36
N VAL A 141 -3.80 -11.31 -9.97
CA VAL A 141 -5.13 -10.91 -9.46
C VAL A 141 -5.36 -11.46 -8.05
N ARG A 142 -5.03 -12.72 -7.83
CA ARG A 142 -5.18 -13.37 -6.51
C ARG A 142 -4.27 -12.74 -5.47
N ALA A 143 -3.00 -12.49 -5.80
CA ALA A 143 -2.04 -11.84 -4.91
C ALA A 143 -2.51 -10.43 -4.51
N ASN A 144 -2.98 -9.62 -5.47
CA ASN A 144 -3.51 -8.28 -5.21
C ASN A 144 -4.73 -8.32 -4.28
N ARG A 145 -5.65 -9.26 -4.48
CA ARG A 145 -6.81 -9.45 -3.59
C ARG A 145 -6.41 -9.79 -2.16
N ILE A 146 -5.41 -10.65 -1.99
CA ILE A 146 -4.90 -11.01 -0.65
C ILE A 146 -4.31 -9.79 0.02
N ILE A 147 -3.50 -9.00 -0.70
CA ILE A 147 -2.91 -7.76 -0.18
C ILE A 147 -4.01 -6.76 0.21
N GLU A 148 -5.00 -6.53 -0.64
CA GLU A 148 -6.13 -5.65 -0.34
C GLU A 148 -6.95 -6.12 0.86
N ALA A 149 -7.20 -7.42 0.97
CA ALA A 149 -7.91 -8.00 2.12
C ALA A 149 -7.09 -7.84 3.41
N ALA A 150 -5.78 -8.08 3.36
CA ALA A 150 -4.88 -7.88 4.48
C ALA A 150 -4.87 -6.41 4.95
N HIS A 151 -4.76 -5.45 4.01
CA HIS A 151 -4.85 -4.01 4.33
C HIS A 151 -6.20 -3.61 4.94
N LYS A 152 -7.31 -4.18 4.44
CA LYS A 152 -8.64 -3.92 5.02
C LYS A 152 -8.75 -4.45 6.45
N LEU A 153 -8.24 -5.67 6.70
CA LEU A 153 -8.22 -6.26 8.04
C LEU A 153 -7.31 -5.47 9.00
N GLU A 154 -6.13 -5.05 8.54
CA GLU A 154 -5.20 -4.24 9.31
C GLU A 154 -5.82 -2.87 9.66
N ASN A 155 -6.43 -2.19 8.69
CA ASN A 155 -7.12 -0.93 8.92
C ASN A 155 -8.29 -1.09 9.90
N ALA A 156 -9.10 -2.14 9.79
CA ALA A 156 -10.17 -2.43 10.73
C ALA A 156 -9.64 -2.73 12.14
N SER A 157 -8.50 -3.43 12.25
CA SER A 157 -7.84 -3.74 13.53
C SER A 157 -7.18 -2.54 14.20
N ASN A 158 -6.82 -1.48 13.44
CA ASN A 158 -6.06 -0.32 13.91
C ASN A 158 -6.92 0.94 14.14
N ARG A 159 -8.22 0.88 13.82
CA ARG A 159 -9.14 2.00 13.98
C ARG A 159 -10.14 1.76 15.09
N ASP A 160 -10.61 2.84 15.70
CA ASP A 160 -11.76 2.87 16.60
C ASP A 160 -13.04 2.93 15.76
N GLU A 161 -13.97 2.02 16.00
CA GLU A 161 -15.18 1.86 15.19
C GLU A 161 -16.12 3.07 15.26
N LEU A 162 -16.16 3.77 16.40
CA LEU A 162 -17.04 4.92 16.58
C LEU A 162 -16.49 6.19 15.91
N THR A 163 -15.23 6.50 16.16
CA THR A 163 -14.64 7.78 15.75
C THR A 163 -13.87 7.73 14.44
N GLY A 164 -13.49 6.52 13.98
CA GLY A 164 -12.61 6.31 12.83
C GLY A 164 -11.15 6.71 13.06
N LEU A 165 -10.82 7.23 14.24
CA LEU A 165 -9.44 7.53 14.64
C LEU A 165 -8.63 6.25 14.83
N TYR A 166 -7.31 6.37 14.97
CA TYR A 166 -6.51 5.22 15.38
C TYR A 166 -6.90 4.77 16.79
N ASN A 167 -6.76 3.47 17.06
CA ASN A 167 -7.04 2.92 18.37
C ASN A 167 -5.75 2.77 19.22
N ARG A 168 -5.93 2.36 20.48
CA ARG A 168 -4.82 2.16 21.44
C ARG A 168 -3.78 1.13 20.96
N ARG A 169 -4.19 0.09 20.22
CA ARG A 169 -3.27 -0.93 19.70
C ARG A 169 -2.31 -0.32 18.69
N PHE A 170 -2.82 0.39 17.70
CA PHE A 170 -2.00 1.12 16.73
C PHE A 170 -1.03 2.09 17.40
N MET A 171 -1.48 2.79 18.45
CA MET A 171 -0.63 3.74 19.17
C MET A 171 0.65 3.10 19.69
N TRP A 172 0.58 1.91 20.30
CA TRP A 172 1.77 1.26 20.85
C TRP A 172 2.77 0.84 19.78
N ASP A 173 2.28 0.29 18.66
CA ASP A 173 3.12 -0.12 17.54
C ASP A 173 3.82 1.09 16.91
N TRP A 174 3.07 2.14 16.68
CA TRP A 174 3.57 3.40 16.13
C TRP A 174 4.58 4.10 17.07
N LEU A 175 4.25 4.23 18.34
CA LEU A 175 5.10 4.89 19.34
C LEU A 175 6.45 4.19 19.49
N GLY A 176 6.47 2.85 19.44
CA GLY A 176 7.70 2.07 19.48
C GLY A 176 8.64 2.35 18.30
N GLN A 177 8.09 2.57 17.09
CA GLN A 177 8.86 2.93 15.90
C GLN A 177 9.31 4.40 15.96
N ALA A 178 8.41 5.29 16.35
CA ALA A 178 8.69 6.72 16.45
C ALA A 178 9.84 7.02 17.44
N LEU A 179 9.85 6.39 18.61
CA LEU A 179 10.93 6.57 19.59
C LEU A 179 12.30 6.10 19.06
N LYS A 180 12.35 5.00 18.33
CA LYS A 180 13.58 4.56 17.65
C LYS A 180 14.08 5.59 16.64
N HIS A 181 13.15 6.19 15.90
CA HIS A 181 13.47 7.26 14.93
C HIS A 181 13.98 8.51 15.66
N CYS A 182 13.29 8.95 16.72
CA CYS A 182 13.67 10.12 17.53
C CYS A 182 15.06 9.96 18.14
N THR A 183 15.37 8.78 18.70
CA THR A 183 16.71 8.47 19.24
C THR A 183 17.80 8.54 18.16
N ARG A 184 17.53 8.05 16.95
CA ARG A 184 18.52 8.06 15.87
C ARG A 184 18.78 9.46 15.33
N HIS A 185 17.74 10.29 15.23
CA HIS A 185 17.78 11.60 14.56
C HIS A 185 17.77 12.78 15.54
N GLN A 186 17.80 12.51 16.85
CA GLN A 186 17.78 13.52 17.91
C GLN A 186 16.59 14.50 17.83
N GLN A 187 15.44 13.97 17.36
CA GLN A 187 14.23 14.77 17.16
C GLN A 187 13.26 14.59 18.33
N PRO A 188 12.65 15.67 18.82
CA PRO A 188 11.68 15.58 19.92
C PRO A 188 10.39 14.92 19.46
N LEU A 189 9.70 14.25 20.40
CA LEU A 189 8.38 13.67 20.20
C LEU A 189 7.42 14.19 21.27
N GLY A 190 6.43 14.97 20.85
CA GLY A 190 5.34 15.42 21.72
C GLY A 190 4.29 14.32 21.91
N CYS A 191 3.75 14.25 23.12
CA CYS A 191 2.61 13.39 23.49
C CYS A 191 1.61 14.23 24.30
N LEU A 192 0.38 14.32 23.80
CA LEU A 192 -0.73 14.97 24.47
C LEU A 192 -1.72 13.91 24.90
N MET A 193 -2.13 13.92 26.18
CA MET A 193 -3.27 13.15 26.69
C MET A 193 -4.43 14.11 26.89
N LEU A 194 -5.56 13.84 26.27
CA LEU A 194 -6.75 14.68 26.28
C LEU A 194 -7.93 13.90 26.86
N ASP A 195 -8.80 14.60 27.57
CA ASP A 195 -10.04 14.02 28.12
C ASP A 195 -11.16 15.05 28.06
N ILE A 196 -12.35 14.61 27.69
CA ILE A 196 -13.54 15.48 27.64
C ILE A 196 -14.05 15.71 29.05
N ASP A 197 -14.03 16.95 29.49
CA ASP A 197 -14.46 17.31 30.84
C ASP A 197 -15.94 16.97 31.05
N HIS A 198 -16.22 16.31 32.20
CA HIS A 198 -17.59 15.98 32.61
C HIS A 198 -18.37 15.09 31.61
N PHE A 199 -17.69 14.28 30.80
CA PHE A 199 -18.33 13.44 29.78
C PHE A 199 -19.42 12.53 30.35
N LYS A 200 -19.24 12.01 31.56
CA LYS A 200 -20.25 11.24 32.26
C LYS A 200 -21.59 11.99 32.42
N ASN A 201 -21.54 13.29 32.77
CA ASN A 201 -22.72 14.13 32.91
C ASN A 201 -23.44 14.32 31.56
N ILE A 202 -22.67 14.42 30.46
CA ILE A 202 -23.25 14.50 29.11
C ILE A 202 -24.01 13.22 28.78
N ASN A 203 -23.41 12.09 29.09
CA ASN A 203 -24.02 10.77 28.88
C ASN A 203 -25.32 10.59 29.71
N GLU A 204 -25.29 10.99 30.97
CA GLU A 204 -26.47 10.91 31.87
C GLU A 204 -27.60 11.87 31.46
N SER A 205 -27.25 13.07 30.93
CA SER A 205 -28.23 14.09 30.58
C SER A 205 -28.81 13.99 29.19
N HIS A 206 -28.03 13.48 28.21
CA HIS A 206 -28.38 13.49 26.78
C HIS A 206 -28.44 12.09 26.15
N GLY A 207 -28.06 11.04 26.90
CA GLY A 207 -28.07 9.66 26.45
C GLY A 207 -26.83 9.28 25.58
N HIS A 208 -26.75 7.99 25.28
CA HIS A 208 -25.56 7.41 24.58
C HIS A 208 -25.40 7.93 23.17
N GLU A 209 -26.45 8.07 22.39
CA GLU A 209 -26.34 8.56 21.00
C GLU A 209 -25.75 9.99 20.92
N ALA A 210 -26.19 10.87 21.84
CA ALA A 210 -25.67 12.23 21.92
C ALA A 210 -24.18 12.22 22.33
N SER A 211 -23.81 11.36 23.27
CA SER A 211 -22.43 11.19 23.72
C SER A 211 -21.53 10.65 22.60
N ASP A 212 -22.00 9.73 21.78
CA ASP A 212 -21.30 9.23 20.61
C ASP A 212 -21.05 10.35 19.59
N GLN A 213 -22.04 11.21 19.35
CA GLN A 213 -21.86 12.39 18.49
C GLN A 213 -20.86 13.39 19.07
N VAL A 214 -20.78 13.51 20.40
CA VAL A 214 -19.78 14.34 21.08
C VAL A 214 -18.37 13.77 20.86
N LEU A 215 -18.18 12.46 21.01
CA LEU A 215 -16.89 11.80 20.77
C LEU A 215 -16.41 11.96 19.31
N ILE A 216 -17.33 11.74 18.36
CA ILE A 216 -17.05 11.93 16.93
C ILE A 216 -16.69 13.40 16.62
N GLY A 217 -17.51 14.33 17.13
CA GLY A 217 -17.33 15.75 16.90
C GLY A 217 -16.05 16.30 17.53
N PHE A 218 -15.76 15.91 18.77
CA PHE A 218 -14.53 16.25 19.46
C PHE A 218 -13.30 15.78 18.65
N GLY A 219 -13.31 14.50 18.23
CA GLY A 219 -12.26 13.96 17.39
C GLY A 219 -12.02 14.79 16.13
N LYS A 220 -13.08 15.20 15.43
CA LYS A 220 -13.00 16.03 14.22
C LYS A 220 -12.41 17.42 14.52
N VAL A 221 -12.85 18.08 15.56
CA VAL A 221 -12.38 19.42 15.94
C VAL A 221 -10.88 19.41 16.26
N VAL A 222 -10.45 18.42 17.05
CA VAL A 222 -9.03 18.26 17.40
C VAL A 222 -8.21 17.91 16.16
N GLN A 223 -8.69 16.99 15.31
CA GLN A 223 -7.98 16.56 14.11
C GLN A 223 -7.74 17.72 13.11
N GLN A 224 -8.64 18.68 13.03
CA GLN A 224 -8.49 19.87 12.19
C GLN A 224 -7.32 20.77 12.62
N GLN A 225 -6.84 20.64 13.86
CA GLN A 225 -5.70 21.39 14.37
C GLN A 225 -4.34 20.73 14.07
N LEU A 226 -4.37 19.48 13.58
CA LEU A 226 -3.20 18.62 13.37
C LEU A 226 -2.61 18.76 11.97
N ARG A 227 -1.31 18.50 11.87
CA ARG A 227 -0.60 18.32 10.60
C ARG A 227 -0.79 16.89 10.10
N THR A 228 -0.48 16.65 8.85
CA THR A 228 -0.51 15.28 8.24
C THR A 228 0.45 14.30 8.92
N SER A 229 1.54 14.80 9.52
CA SER A 229 2.51 14.01 10.28
C SER A 229 2.05 13.60 11.68
N ASP A 230 1.06 14.31 12.22
CA ASP A 230 0.60 14.12 13.58
C ASP A 230 -0.41 12.97 13.64
N VAL A 231 -0.40 12.23 14.73
CA VAL A 231 -1.22 11.03 14.88
C VAL A 231 -2.20 11.22 16.03
N MET A 232 -3.50 11.05 15.73
CA MET A 232 -4.56 11.11 16.73
C MET A 232 -5.16 9.74 16.97
N ILE A 233 -5.31 9.40 18.24
CA ILE A 233 -5.73 8.10 18.74
C ILE A 233 -6.90 8.29 19.71
N ARG A 234 -7.92 7.45 19.63
CA ARG A 234 -8.85 7.25 20.74
C ARG A 234 -8.25 6.20 21.67
N TYR A 235 -7.83 6.63 22.86
CA TYR A 235 -7.15 5.77 23.82
C TYR A 235 -8.12 4.87 24.60
N GLY A 236 -9.30 5.37 24.93
CA GLY A 236 -10.39 4.62 25.56
C GLY A 236 -11.49 5.55 26.04
N GLY A 237 -12.74 5.13 26.05
CA GLY A 237 -13.86 5.94 26.54
C GLY A 237 -13.88 7.36 25.94
N GLU A 238 -13.63 8.35 26.79
CA GLU A 238 -13.56 9.78 26.49
C GLU A 238 -12.12 10.33 26.38
N GLU A 239 -11.11 9.43 26.41
CA GLU A 239 -9.71 9.76 26.40
C GLU A 239 -9.10 9.65 24.99
N PHE A 240 -8.30 10.64 24.62
CA PHE A 240 -7.61 10.73 23.34
C PHE A 240 -6.11 10.97 23.55
N VAL A 241 -5.30 10.49 22.63
CA VAL A 241 -3.86 10.75 22.59
C VAL A 241 -3.51 11.38 21.26
N VAL A 242 -2.66 12.40 21.31
CA VAL A 242 -2.04 12.99 20.10
C VAL A 242 -0.53 12.85 20.21
N LEU A 243 0.06 12.27 19.18
CA LEU A 243 1.51 12.11 19.05
C LEU A 243 2.03 13.05 17.97
N LEU A 244 3.06 13.82 18.30
CA LEU A 244 3.57 14.95 17.51
C LEU A 244 5.05 14.74 17.16
N PRO A 245 5.37 14.15 16.00
CA PRO A 245 6.76 14.01 15.56
C PRO A 245 7.43 15.37 15.38
N ASN A 246 8.71 15.44 15.75
CA ASN A 246 9.53 16.65 15.62
C ASN A 246 8.83 17.91 16.19
N CYS A 247 8.32 17.78 17.43
CA CYS A 247 7.58 18.85 18.10
C CYS A 247 8.21 19.13 19.48
N ALA A 248 8.74 20.32 19.63
CA ALA A 248 9.32 20.80 20.89
C ALA A 248 8.25 21.12 21.94
N ALA A 249 8.65 21.25 23.20
CA ALA A 249 7.71 21.44 24.31
C ALA A 249 6.86 22.71 24.17
N ALA A 250 7.46 23.81 23.74
CA ALA A 250 6.73 25.06 23.53
C ALA A 250 5.65 24.95 22.45
N ASP A 251 5.99 24.30 21.33
CA ASP A 251 5.06 24.09 20.21
C ASP A 251 3.93 23.13 20.58
N ALA A 252 4.25 22.08 21.35
CA ALA A 252 3.26 21.13 21.83
C ALA A 252 2.23 21.78 22.78
N ILE A 253 2.70 22.65 23.69
CA ILE A 253 1.83 23.43 24.61
C ILE A 253 0.97 24.41 23.82
N ALA A 254 1.55 25.16 22.87
CA ALA A 254 0.83 26.10 22.04
C ALA A 254 -0.26 25.41 21.18
N LEU A 255 0.07 24.24 20.64
CA LEU A 255 -0.91 23.40 19.91
C LEU A 255 -2.03 22.94 20.83
N ALA A 256 -1.72 22.44 22.03
CA ALA A 256 -2.70 22.00 23.01
C ALA A 256 -3.64 23.15 23.42
N GLN A 257 -3.13 24.35 23.63
CA GLN A 257 -3.93 25.55 23.92
C GLN A 257 -4.88 25.90 22.76
N ARG A 258 -4.39 25.81 21.51
CA ARG A 258 -5.21 26.03 20.31
C ARG A 258 -6.31 24.99 20.17
N MET A 259 -6.03 23.71 20.45
CA MET A 259 -7.04 22.63 20.47
C MET A 259 -8.12 22.91 21.49
N LEU A 260 -7.74 23.28 22.70
CA LEU A 260 -8.64 23.59 23.79
C LEU A 260 -9.57 24.75 23.42
N GLN A 261 -9.03 25.80 22.82
CA GLN A 261 -9.82 26.93 22.32
C GLN A 261 -10.79 26.49 21.21
N ALA A 262 -10.30 25.69 20.23
CA ALA A 262 -11.14 25.20 19.13
C ALA A 262 -12.31 24.33 19.64
N VAL A 263 -12.08 23.44 20.61
CA VAL A 263 -13.13 22.65 21.25
C VAL A 263 -14.17 23.54 21.91
N ARG A 264 -13.73 24.53 22.67
CA ARG A 264 -14.64 25.45 23.35
C ARG A 264 -15.49 26.28 22.39
N ASP A 265 -14.90 26.75 21.30
CA ASP A 265 -15.54 27.68 20.36
C ASP A 265 -16.43 26.98 19.31
N THR A 266 -16.38 25.64 19.25
CA THR A 266 -17.12 24.86 18.25
C THR A 266 -18.36 24.21 18.85
N ALA A 267 -19.47 24.26 18.12
CA ALA A 267 -20.64 23.44 18.43
C ALA A 267 -20.35 21.97 18.11
N ILE A 268 -20.54 21.06 19.06
CA ILE A 268 -20.26 19.65 18.91
C ILE A 268 -21.55 18.82 19.08
N GLY A 269 -21.95 18.13 18.05
CA GLY A 269 -23.26 17.46 18.02
C GLY A 269 -24.40 18.49 18.15
N ALA A 270 -25.33 18.26 19.07
CA ALA A 270 -26.41 19.19 19.38
C ALA A 270 -26.04 20.24 20.44
N LEU A 271 -24.80 20.20 20.96
CA LEU A 271 -24.36 21.07 22.05
C LEU A 271 -23.76 22.36 21.49
N LYS A 272 -24.11 23.47 22.14
CA LYS A 272 -23.65 24.81 21.73
C LYS A 272 -22.16 25.03 22.06
N PRO A 273 -21.50 26.01 21.42
CA PRO A 273 -20.16 26.44 21.82
C PRO A 273 -20.07 26.71 23.33
N GLY A 274 -19.01 26.29 23.97
CA GLY A 274 -18.79 26.40 25.41
C GLY A 274 -19.40 25.28 26.26
N ALA A 275 -20.28 24.43 25.71
CA ALA A 275 -20.86 23.33 26.45
C ALA A 275 -19.88 22.15 26.63
N ILE A 276 -18.90 22.00 25.72
CA ILE A 276 -17.84 20.99 25.80
C ILE A 276 -16.53 21.68 26.09
N THR A 277 -15.82 21.19 27.10
CA THR A 277 -14.44 21.56 27.41
C THR A 277 -13.59 20.31 27.52
N ALA A 278 -12.28 20.46 27.51
CA ALA A 278 -11.33 19.38 27.66
C ALA A 278 -10.20 19.76 28.59
N SER A 279 -9.59 18.78 29.20
CA SER A 279 -8.32 18.92 29.91
C SER A 279 -7.22 18.22 29.11
N ILE A 280 -6.02 18.82 29.08
CA ILE A 280 -4.91 18.29 28.27
C ILE A 280 -3.64 18.25 29.11
N GLY A 281 -2.99 17.08 29.14
CA GLY A 281 -1.65 16.89 29.68
C GLY A 281 -0.62 16.76 28.54
N VAL A 282 0.46 17.54 28.58
CA VAL A 282 1.49 17.58 27.54
C VAL A 282 2.80 17.01 28.07
N ALA A 283 3.38 16.02 27.39
CA ALA A 283 4.72 15.49 27.65
C ALA A 283 5.54 15.52 26.37
N VAL A 284 6.87 15.65 26.50
CA VAL A 284 7.78 15.63 25.36
C VAL A 284 8.98 14.75 25.68
N TRP A 285 9.25 13.82 24.76
CA TRP A 285 10.50 13.09 24.74
C TRP A 285 11.60 13.95 24.12
N GLN A 286 12.76 13.99 24.79
CA GLN A 286 13.95 14.71 24.33
C GLN A 286 15.19 13.85 24.55
N GLU A 287 16.23 14.02 23.73
CA GLU A 287 17.44 13.21 23.80
C GLU A 287 18.14 13.29 25.18
N HIS A 288 18.26 14.49 25.72
CA HIS A 288 18.90 14.71 27.03
C HIS A 288 18.06 14.23 28.22
N LYS A 289 16.80 13.84 27.98
CA LYS A 289 15.89 13.28 28.97
C LYS A 289 15.06 12.14 28.34
N PRO A 290 15.71 11.05 27.95
CA PRO A 290 15.03 9.97 27.25
C PRO A 290 14.00 9.30 28.15
N LEU A 291 12.80 9.06 27.59
CA LEU A 291 11.71 8.33 28.23
C LEU A 291 11.35 7.12 27.36
N THR A 292 10.96 6.03 27.99
CA THR A 292 10.26 4.96 27.28
C THR A 292 8.86 5.41 26.84
N GLY A 293 8.24 4.71 25.92
CA GLY A 293 6.85 5.03 25.50
C GLY A 293 5.86 5.01 26.67
N VAL A 294 6.06 4.10 27.61
CA VAL A 294 5.22 4.01 28.83
C VAL A 294 5.43 5.21 29.73
N GLU A 295 6.68 5.63 29.96
CA GLU A 295 7.00 6.78 30.79
C GLU A 295 6.52 8.10 30.17
N LEU A 296 6.63 8.24 28.83
CA LEU A 296 6.13 9.41 28.10
C LEU A 296 4.61 9.53 28.26
N LEU A 297 3.88 8.44 28.05
CA LEU A 297 2.44 8.42 28.22
C LEU A 297 2.02 8.67 29.67
N SER A 298 2.69 8.03 30.63
CA SER A 298 2.42 8.23 32.06
C SER A 298 2.68 9.67 32.51
N LEU A 299 3.67 10.35 31.92
CA LEU A 299 3.93 11.75 32.21
C LEU A 299 2.81 12.64 31.65
N ALA A 300 2.33 12.37 30.44
CA ALA A 300 1.20 13.10 29.86
C ALA A 300 -0.10 12.87 30.68
N ASP A 301 -0.36 11.64 31.10
CA ASP A 301 -1.51 11.28 31.96
C ASP A 301 -1.48 11.98 33.31
N ARG A 302 -0.33 11.98 34.00
CA ARG A 302 -0.16 12.72 35.25
C ARG A 302 -0.47 14.22 35.09
N ARG A 303 0.01 14.83 34.01
CA ARG A 303 -0.27 16.26 33.69
C ARG A 303 -1.75 16.50 33.34
N LEU A 304 -2.39 15.55 32.68
CA LEU A 304 -3.84 15.57 32.49
C LEU A 304 -4.59 15.55 33.85
N TYR A 305 -4.16 14.68 34.75
CA TYR A 305 -4.72 14.67 36.11
C TYR A 305 -4.53 16.01 36.85
N GLU A 306 -3.34 16.63 36.74
CA GLU A 306 -3.07 17.99 37.26
C GLU A 306 -4.02 19.02 36.65
N ALA A 307 -4.25 18.98 35.31
CA ALA A 307 -5.21 19.86 34.64
C ALA A 307 -6.63 19.69 35.17
N LYS A 308 -7.08 18.44 35.33
CA LYS A 308 -8.40 18.14 35.93
C LYS A 308 -8.53 18.64 37.38
N SER A 309 -7.48 18.45 38.18
CA SER A 309 -7.46 18.84 39.60
C SER A 309 -7.38 20.35 39.79
N ALA A 310 -6.75 21.07 38.87
CA ALA A 310 -6.62 22.53 38.89
C ALA A 310 -7.89 23.25 38.38
N GLY A 311 -8.99 22.55 38.11
CA GLY A 311 -10.26 23.15 37.70
C GLY A 311 -10.69 22.88 36.26
N ARG A 312 -10.05 21.93 35.58
CA ARG A 312 -10.34 21.52 34.20
C ARG A 312 -10.19 22.63 33.15
N ASN A 313 -10.60 22.36 31.92
CA ASN A 313 -10.58 23.30 30.78
C ASN A 313 -9.22 24.01 30.64
N ARG A 314 -8.12 23.27 30.72
CA ARG A 314 -6.74 23.78 30.67
C ARG A 314 -5.73 22.77 30.17
N VAL A 315 -4.55 23.29 29.87
CA VAL A 315 -3.35 22.54 29.50
C VAL A 315 -2.37 22.50 30.67
N MET A 316 -1.77 21.33 30.93
CA MET A 316 -0.65 21.23 31.88
C MET A 316 0.56 20.56 31.21
N PRO A 317 1.79 21.07 31.39
CA PRO A 317 2.09 22.35 32.08
C PRO A 317 1.61 23.54 31.27
N GLU A 318 1.32 24.65 31.95
CA GLU A 318 0.90 25.90 31.28
C GLU A 318 2.07 26.59 30.54
N VAL A 319 3.29 26.33 31.01
CA VAL A 319 4.55 26.83 30.44
C VAL A 319 5.57 25.72 30.36
N VAL A 320 6.60 25.88 29.53
CA VAL A 320 7.70 24.91 29.41
C VAL A 320 8.38 24.75 30.76
N PRO A 321 8.47 23.51 31.33
CA PRO A 321 9.25 23.29 32.54
C PRO A 321 10.74 23.54 32.27
N GLU A 322 11.42 24.17 33.22
CA GLU A 322 12.87 24.34 33.20
C GLU A 322 13.67 23.05 33.26
#